data_60b5960211b2fd5da0049f7db5a204b8
#
_entry.id   60b5960211b2fd5da0049f7db5a204b8
#
_cell.length_a   1.000
_cell.length_b   1.000
_cell.length_c   1.000
_cell.angle_alpha   90.00
_cell.angle_beta   90.00
_cell.angle_gamma   90.00
#
_symmetry.space_group_name_H-M   'P 1'
#
loop_
_entity.id
_entity.type
_entity.pdbx_description
1 polymer ?
#
loop_
_entity_poly.entity_id
_entity_poly.type
_entity_poly.pdbx_seq_one_letter_code
_entity_poly.pdbx_strand_id
1 'polypeptide(L)'
;MKRILYAVALLAVVFGISQYAKAQEKEYIQVDWYPLLTDSVGWNIISGGLAFGFVDGILTEVDVKMGKSFEISWLNVIGAKYNTGHGQRISVGVGLDWKNYKLGSTARFGLGENGLTVGPYPANAKSCKSRLKVFALELPIIFRQRIGSHVDVFVGEITNFNVHASVLTEYEGAEGKVKETTSNDIHQSPVTFDAIAGVNYRKVGAYVRYSPCRVIKDGFGPKVRTLSVGLVLGL
;
A
#
# COMPACT_ATOMS: atom_id res chain seq x y z
N MET A 1 -6.61 2.12 21.90
CA MET A 1 -7.42 3.34 21.98
C MET A 1 -6.64 4.61 21.63
N LYS A 2 -5.49 4.94 22.25
CA LYS A 2 -4.74 6.18 21.97
C LYS A 2 -4.34 6.36 20.48
N ARG A 3 -3.99 5.28 19.77
CA ARG A 3 -3.55 5.34 18.34
C ARG A 3 -4.69 5.62 17.35
N ILE A 4 -5.91 5.20 17.66
CA ILE A 4 -7.11 5.54 16.87
C ILE A 4 -7.44 7.03 17.04
N LEU A 5 -7.21 7.57 18.23
CA LEU A 5 -7.40 9.01 18.53
C LEU A 5 -6.47 9.88 17.67
N TYR A 6 -5.21 9.46 17.46
CA TYR A 6 -4.27 10.19 16.58
C TYR A 6 -4.68 10.15 15.11
N ALA A 7 -5.21 9.04 14.61
CA ALA A 7 -5.70 8.94 13.24
C ALA A 7 -6.95 9.82 13.04
N VAL A 8 -7.85 9.86 13.99
CA VAL A 8 -9.04 10.73 13.97
C VAL A 8 -8.63 12.20 14.11
N ALA A 9 -7.66 12.53 14.95
CA ALA A 9 -7.12 13.87 15.08
C ALA A 9 -6.42 14.35 13.80
N LEU A 10 -5.69 13.47 13.11
CA LEU A 10 -5.07 13.78 11.81
C LEU A 10 -6.13 14.07 10.74
N LEU A 11 -7.20 13.28 10.68
CA LEU A 11 -8.35 13.52 9.82
C LEU A 11 -9.06 14.85 10.12
N ALA A 12 -9.23 15.19 11.40
CA ALA A 12 -9.84 16.44 11.84
C ALA A 12 -8.98 17.66 11.47
N VAL A 13 -7.65 17.55 11.55
CA VAL A 13 -6.70 18.59 11.10
C VAL A 13 -6.78 18.78 9.59
N VAL A 14 -6.84 17.70 8.80
CA VAL A 14 -7.00 17.76 7.34
C VAL A 14 -8.33 18.41 6.96
N PHE A 15 -9.43 18.08 7.65
CA PHE A 15 -10.73 18.74 7.44
C PHE A 15 -10.75 20.21 7.90
N GLY A 16 -10.09 20.54 9.03
CA GLY A 16 -9.99 21.92 9.53
C GLY A 16 -9.19 22.82 8.61
N ILE A 17 -8.11 22.33 8.03
CA ILE A 17 -7.28 23.06 7.05
C ILE A 17 -8.09 23.34 5.75
N SER A 18 -8.96 22.41 5.34
CA SER A 18 -9.85 22.57 4.18
C SER A 18 -10.83 23.77 4.31
N GLN A 19 -11.30 24.06 5.52
CA GLN A 19 -12.16 25.21 5.78
C GLN A 19 -11.40 26.54 5.78
N TYR A 20 -10.14 26.53 6.21
CA TYR A 20 -9.29 27.73 6.24
C TYR A 20 -8.78 28.16 4.85
N ALA A 21 -8.57 27.20 3.95
CA ALA A 21 -8.11 27.44 2.57
C ALA A 21 -9.19 28.10 1.66
N LYS A 22 -10.46 28.05 2.04
CA LYS A 22 -11.55 28.73 1.32
C LYS A 22 -11.50 30.26 1.35
N ALA A 23 -10.65 30.84 2.20
CA ALA A 23 -10.59 32.29 2.42
C ALA A 23 -9.57 33.03 1.55
N GLN A 24 -8.77 32.34 0.73
CA GLN A 24 -7.77 32.97 -0.14
C GLN A 24 -7.78 32.44 -1.56
N GLU A 25 -8.81 32.73 -2.31
CA GLU A 25 -8.85 32.51 -3.74
C GLU A 25 -8.16 33.66 -4.49
N LYS A 26 -6.93 33.42 -4.94
CA LYS A 26 -6.29 34.19 -6.00
C LYS A 26 -6.20 33.32 -7.24
N GLU A 27 -6.77 33.85 -8.32
CA GLU A 27 -6.72 33.27 -9.65
C GLU A 27 -5.26 33.20 -10.16
N TYR A 28 -4.73 31.99 -10.35
CA TYR A 28 -3.40 31.78 -10.90
C TYR A 28 -3.51 31.09 -12.26
N ILE A 29 -2.89 31.69 -13.27
CA ILE A 29 -2.70 31.06 -14.59
C ILE A 29 -1.74 29.89 -14.43
N GLN A 30 -2.20 28.68 -14.68
CA GLN A 30 -1.40 27.47 -14.60
C GLN A 30 -0.85 27.13 -15.99
N VAL A 31 0.47 27.15 -16.14
CA VAL A 31 1.14 26.66 -17.35
C VAL A 31 1.36 25.16 -17.18
N ASP A 32 0.53 24.34 -17.84
CA ASP A 32 0.66 22.89 -17.81
C ASP A 32 1.67 22.41 -18.86
N TRP A 33 2.74 21.76 -18.40
CA TRP A 33 3.80 21.18 -19.24
C TRP A 33 3.44 19.83 -19.89
N TYR A 34 2.19 19.32 -19.69
CA TYR A 34 1.71 18.10 -20.31
C TYR A 34 0.37 18.32 -21.00
N PRO A 35 0.35 18.35 -22.35
CA PRO A 35 -0.86 18.67 -23.11
C PRO A 35 -1.90 17.52 -23.21
N LEU A 36 -1.73 16.40 -22.49
CA LEU A 36 -2.62 15.25 -22.62
C LEU A 36 -3.66 15.08 -21.52
N LEU A 37 -3.62 15.88 -20.46
CA LEU A 37 -4.60 15.79 -19.37
C LEU A 37 -5.03 17.20 -18.96
N THR A 38 -5.99 17.75 -19.70
CA THR A 38 -6.63 19.01 -19.31
C THR A 38 -7.31 18.82 -17.96
N ASP A 39 -6.99 19.68 -17.00
CA ASP A 39 -7.69 19.77 -15.72
C ASP A 39 -9.06 20.44 -15.92
N SER A 40 -9.78 20.04 -16.97
CA SER A 40 -11.13 20.51 -17.24
C SER A 40 -12.07 20.06 -16.12
N VAL A 41 -13.01 20.91 -15.76
CA VAL A 41 -14.10 20.55 -14.87
C VAL A 41 -14.86 19.36 -15.47
N GLY A 42 -15.13 18.35 -14.67
CA GLY A 42 -15.82 17.15 -15.11
C GLY A 42 -14.94 15.91 -15.13
N TRP A 43 -15.34 14.91 -15.90
CA TRP A 43 -14.66 13.61 -15.99
C TRP A 43 -13.46 13.64 -16.92
N ASN A 44 -12.35 13.11 -16.47
CA ASN A 44 -11.10 12.96 -17.23
C ASN A 44 -10.53 11.55 -17.04
N ILE A 45 -9.96 10.99 -18.11
CA ILE A 45 -9.22 9.73 -18.03
C ILE A 45 -7.85 10.01 -17.41
N ILE A 46 -7.41 9.11 -16.53
CA ILE A 46 -6.10 9.20 -15.88
C ILE A 46 -5.30 7.92 -16.02
N SER A 47 -3.99 8.06 -15.99
CA SER A 47 -3.03 6.99 -15.75
C SER A 47 -1.90 7.55 -14.91
N GLY A 48 -1.41 6.80 -13.91
CA GLY A 48 -0.33 7.26 -13.02
C GLY A 48 -0.44 6.73 -11.61
N GLY A 49 0.29 7.38 -10.69
CA GLY A 49 0.31 6.98 -9.28
C GLY A 49 1.19 5.76 -9.03
N LEU A 50 2.47 5.80 -9.49
CA LEU A 50 3.45 4.79 -9.11
C LEU A 50 3.90 5.02 -7.67
N ALA A 51 3.63 4.07 -6.80
CA ALA A 51 3.95 4.11 -5.38
C ALA A 51 5.01 3.06 -5.03
N PHE A 52 5.94 3.45 -4.17
CA PHE A 52 6.94 2.57 -3.58
C PHE A 52 6.97 2.81 -2.07
N GLY A 53 6.78 1.77 -1.28
CA GLY A 53 6.73 1.87 0.17
C GLY A 53 7.48 0.75 0.88
N PHE A 54 7.90 1.05 2.10
CA PHE A 54 8.38 0.06 3.05
C PHE A 54 7.20 -0.42 3.91
N VAL A 55 7.14 -1.72 4.12
CA VAL A 55 6.04 -2.39 4.82
C VAL A 55 6.51 -2.87 6.18
N ASP A 56 5.74 -2.60 7.22
CA ASP A 56 5.95 -3.12 8.56
C ASP A 56 4.71 -3.84 9.09
N GLY A 57 4.92 -4.82 9.95
CA GLY A 57 3.85 -5.54 10.63
C GLY A 57 3.27 -4.74 11.79
N ILE A 58 1.95 -4.52 11.79
CA ILE A 58 1.24 -3.91 12.90
C ILE A 58 0.19 -4.86 13.43
N LEU A 59 0.15 -5.04 14.76
CA LEU A 59 -0.80 -5.95 15.39
C LEU A 59 -0.78 -7.36 14.75
N THR A 60 0.40 -7.84 14.47
CA THR A 60 0.67 -9.12 13.83
C THR A 60 1.31 -10.10 14.81
N GLU A 61 1.07 -11.38 14.60
CA GLU A 61 1.71 -12.47 15.33
C GLU A 61 3.12 -12.78 14.79
N VAL A 62 3.52 -12.10 13.70
CA VAL A 62 4.75 -12.38 12.96
C VAL A 62 5.61 -11.13 12.89
N ASP A 63 6.91 -11.29 13.10
CA ASP A 63 7.91 -10.23 13.00
C ASP A 63 8.22 -9.91 11.52
N VAL A 64 7.39 -9.09 10.90
CA VAL A 64 7.63 -8.52 9.57
C VAL A 64 8.60 -7.35 9.72
N LYS A 65 9.72 -7.40 9.02
CA LYS A 65 10.81 -6.40 9.15
C LYS A 65 10.62 -5.23 8.20
N MET A 66 10.36 -4.04 8.76
CA MET A 66 10.45 -2.76 8.04
C MET A 66 11.85 -2.59 7.41
N GLY A 67 11.91 -1.99 6.22
CA GLY A 67 13.16 -1.79 5.47
C GLY A 67 13.67 -3.02 4.74
N LYS A 68 13.11 -4.21 5.00
CA LYS A 68 13.33 -5.43 4.23
C LYS A 68 12.08 -5.88 3.48
N SER A 69 10.91 -5.44 3.93
CA SER A 69 9.62 -5.65 3.27
C SER A 69 9.24 -4.40 2.50
N PHE A 70 8.71 -4.56 1.31
CA PHE A 70 8.36 -3.44 0.45
C PHE A 70 7.11 -3.75 -0.36
N GLU A 71 6.46 -2.68 -0.82
CA GLU A 71 5.40 -2.73 -1.82
C GLU A 71 5.73 -1.83 -3.00
N ILE A 72 5.29 -2.24 -4.17
CA ILE A 72 5.29 -1.45 -5.39
C ILE A 72 3.87 -1.50 -5.93
N SER A 73 3.23 -0.35 -6.03
CA SER A 73 1.86 -0.24 -6.53
C SER A 73 1.82 0.75 -7.69
N TRP A 74 1.10 0.38 -8.74
CA TRP A 74 0.68 1.29 -9.79
C TRP A 74 -0.81 1.55 -9.62
N LEU A 75 -1.15 2.59 -8.86
CA LEU A 75 -2.51 2.88 -8.40
C LEU A 75 -3.53 3.03 -9.53
N ASN A 76 -3.15 3.68 -10.63
CA ASN A 76 -4.03 3.84 -11.78
C ASN A 76 -3.28 3.47 -13.06
N VAL A 77 -3.29 2.20 -13.45
CA VAL A 77 -2.89 1.79 -14.81
C VAL A 77 -3.82 2.47 -15.81
N ILE A 78 -5.12 2.43 -15.50
CA ILE A 78 -6.16 3.21 -16.16
C ILE A 78 -7.24 3.58 -15.14
N GLY A 79 -7.79 4.78 -15.26
CA GLY A 79 -8.83 5.24 -14.36
C GLY A 79 -9.55 6.48 -14.88
N ALA A 80 -10.47 6.96 -14.09
CA ALA A 80 -11.18 8.20 -14.32
C ALA A 80 -11.08 9.08 -13.08
N LYS A 81 -10.97 10.38 -13.25
CA LYS A 81 -11.09 11.39 -12.20
C LYS A 81 -12.20 12.37 -12.53
N TYR A 82 -12.94 12.78 -11.51
CA TYR A 82 -13.87 13.88 -11.58
C TYR A 82 -13.27 15.09 -10.88
N ASN A 83 -13.21 16.22 -11.59
CA ASN A 83 -12.68 17.48 -11.08
C ASN A 83 -13.86 18.46 -10.90
N THR A 84 -14.01 18.97 -9.69
CA THR A 84 -15.11 19.92 -9.34
C THR A 84 -14.83 21.35 -9.79
N GLY A 85 -13.59 21.66 -10.20
CA GLY A 85 -13.14 23.04 -10.46
C GLY A 85 -12.72 23.83 -9.22
N HIS A 86 -12.99 23.29 -8.00
CA HIS A 86 -12.66 23.96 -6.73
C HIS A 86 -11.46 23.30 -6.01
N GLY A 87 -10.56 22.65 -6.77
CA GLY A 87 -9.40 21.94 -6.23
C GLY A 87 -9.72 20.59 -5.61
N GLN A 88 -10.98 20.15 -5.65
CA GLN A 88 -11.41 18.83 -5.21
C GLN A 88 -11.46 17.87 -6.39
N ARG A 89 -10.93 16.68 -6.20
CA ARG A 89 -10.92 15.61 -7.21
C ARG A 89 -11.24 14.29 -6.54
N ILE A 90 -12.07 13.51 -7.19
CA ILE A 90 -12.27 12.10 -6.85
C ILE A 90 -11.81 11.26 -8.02
N SER A 91 -11.07 10.21 -7.76
CA SER A 91 -10.60 9.30 -8.81
C SER A 91 -10.93 7.86 -8.45
N VAL A 92 -11.20 7.08 -9.48
CA VAL A 92 -11.38 5.62 -9.42
C VAL A 92 -10.61 5.00 -10.58
N GLY A 93 -9.97 3.86 -10.34
CA GLY A 93 -9.18 3.22 -11.38
C GLY A 93 -8.96 1.74 -11.13
N VAL A 94 -8.15 1.17 -12.00
CA VAL A 94 -7.61 -0.19 -11.86
C VAL A 94 -6.10 -0.08 -11.76
N GLY A 95 -5.55 -0.73 -10.75
CA GLY A 95 -4.13 -0.73 -10.43
C GLY A 95 -3.55 -2.14 -10.29
N LEU A 96 -2.26 -2.18 -10.03
CA LEU A 96 -1.48 -3.41 -9.80
C LEU A 96 -0.65 -3.21 -8.55
N ASP A 97 -0.58 -4.23 -7.70
CA ASP A 97 0.20 -4.19 -6.46
C ASP A 97 1.07 -5.44 -6.27
N TRP A 98 2.30 -5.22 -5.87
CA TRP A 98 3.26 -6.25 -5.51
C TRP A 98 3.76 -6.01 -4.08
N LYS A 99 3.29 -6.80 -3.14
CA LYS A 99 3.73 -6.78 -1.76
C LYS A 99 4.73 -7.90 -1.48
N ASN A 100 5.79 -7.57 -0.78
CA ASN A 100 6.83 -8.50 -0.37
C ASN A 100 7.06 -8.40 1.14
N TYR A 101 6.53 -9.36 1.89
CA TYR A 101 6.63 -9.44 3.33
C TYR A 101 7.81 -10.33 3.72
N LYS A 102 8.86 -9.76 4.29
CA LYS A 102 10.04 -10.47 4.73
C LYS A 102 10.04 -10.65 6.24
N LEU A 103 10.26 -11.88 6.69
CA LEU A 103 10.43 -12.18 8.09
C LEU A 103 11.82 -11.81 8.61
N GLY A 104 11.93 -11.73 9.94
CA GLY A 104 13.21 -11.70 10.63
C GLY A 104 14.05 -12.93 10.35
N SER A 105 15.34 -12.87 10.68
CA SER A 105 16.30 -13.96 10.43
C SER A 105 16.09 -15.18 11.33
N THR A 106 15.25 -15.09 12.33
CA THR A 106 14.98 -16.16 13.33
C THR A 106 13.81 -17.05 12.97
N ALA A 107 12.91 -16.58 12.08
CA ALA A 107 11.70 -17.28 11.72
C ALA A 107 11.55 -17.44 10.21
N ARG A 108 10.93 -18.53 9.78
CA ARG A 108 10.61 -18.82 8.38
C ARG A 108 9.13 -19.14 8.20
N PHE A 109 8.61 -18.85 7.04
CA PHE A 109 7.36 -19.42 6.57
C PHE A 109 7.57 -20.88 6.16
N GLY A 110 6.63 -21.72 6.50
CA GLY A 110 6.53 -23.12 6.07
C GLY A 110 5.08 -23.46 5.75
N LEU A 111 4.84 -24.59 5.10
CA LEU A 111 3.51 -25.18 4.97
C LEU A 111 3.31 -26.22 6.04
N GLY A 112 2.21 -26.10 6.79
CA GLY A 112 1.69 -27.14 7.67
C GLY A 112 0.46 -27.84 7.03
N GLU A 113 -0.13 -28.78 7.74
CA GLU A 113 -1.31 -29.52 7.27
C GLU A 113 -2.51 -28.61 6.97
N ASN A 114 -2.64 -27.49 7.68
CA ASN A 114 -3.77 -26.58 7.59
C ASN A 114 -3.41 -25.22 6.96
N GLY A 115 -2.27 -25.09 6.23
CA GLY A 115 -1.88 -23.86 5.57
C GLY A 115 -0.53 -23.29 6.01
N LEU A 116 -0.38 -21.98 5.96
CA LEU A 116 0.88 -21.30 6.20
C LEU A 116 1.25 -21.26 7.68
N THR A 117 2.42 -21.75 8.03
CA THR A 117 2.96 -21.75 9.40
C THR A 117 4.20 -20.84 9.49
N VAL A 118 4.52 -20.43 10.71
CA VAL A 118 5.77 -19.73 11.02
C VAL A 118 6.51 -20.50 12.11
N GLY A 119 7.74 -20.86 11.82
CA GLY A 119 8.57 -21.61 12.74
C GLY A 119 10.05 -21.20 12.67
N PRO A 120 10.88 -21.72 13.56
CA PRO A 120 12.31 -21.47 13.54
C PRO A 120 12.99 -22.12 12.34
N TYR A 121 14.16 -21.63 11.98
CA TYR A 121 15.05 -22.33 11.07
C TYR A 121 15.67 -23.56 11.74
N PRO A 122 16.17 -24.55 10.96
CA PRO A 122 16.96 -25.63 11.51
C PRO A 122 18.17 -25.12 12.32
N ALA A 123 18.62 -25.91 13.29
CA ALA A 123 19.81 -25.58 14.07
C ALA A 123 21.02 -25.35 13.15
N ASN A 124 21.81 -24.31 13.43
CA ASN A 124 22.98 -23.90 12.65
C ASN A 124 22.70 -23.39 11.22
N ALA A 125 21.47 -23.11 10.86
CA ALA A 125 21.16 -22.47 9.58
C ALA A 125 21.76 -21.07 9.48
N LYS A 126 22.39 -20.77 8.33
CA LYS A 126 22.98 -19.47 8.01
C LYS A 126 22.28 -18.84 6.82
N SER A 127 22.52 -17.54 6.59
CA SER A 127 21.99 -16.81 5.43
C SER A 127 20.44 -16.88 5.30
N CYS A 128 19.74 -16.91 6.43
CA CYS A 128 18.31 -17.15 6.55
C CYS A 128 17.48 -16.02 5.90
N LYS A 129 16.62 -16.39 4.96
CA LYS A 129 15.68 -15.47 4.28
C LYS A 129 14.36 -16.18 4.08
N SER A 130 13.28 -15.58 4.56
CA SER A 130 11.92 -16.05 4.28
C SER A 130 11.00 -14.89 3.95
N ARG A 131 10.21 -15.03 2.90
CA ARG A 131 9.32 -13.98 2.42
C ARG A 131 8.03 -14.54 1.83
N LEU A 132 6.95 -13.84 2.09
CA LEU A 132 5.67 -14.01 1.43
C LEU A 132 5.52 -12.89 0.39
N LYS A 133 5.26 -13.24 -0.85
CA LYS A 133 4.95 -12.32 -1.93
C LYS A 133 3.47 -12.42 -2.25
N VAL A 134 2.83 -11.28 -2.47
CA VAL A 134 1.43 -11.21 -2.91
C VAL A 134 1.36 -10.27 -4.10
N PHE A 135 0.68 -10.70 -5.14
CA PHE A 135 0.31 -9.89 -6.29
C PHE A 135 -1.19 -9.69 -6.29
N ALA A 136 -1.62 -8.44 -6.46
CA ALA A 136 -3.02 -8.08 -6.47
C ALA A 136 -3.37 -7.14 -7.63
N LEU A 137 -4.62 -7.22 -8.07
CA LEU A 137 -5.29 -6.16 -8.82
C LEU A 137 -5.91 -5.20 -7.81
N GLU A 138 -5.76 -3.90 -8.02
CA GLU A 138 -6.28 -2.85 -7.14
C GLU A 138 -7.43 -2.11 -7.79
N LEU A 139 -8.41 -1.74 -6.96
CA LEU A 139 -9.42 -0.73 -7.26
C LEU A 139 -9.28 0.42 -6.28
N PRO A 140 -8.46 1.43 -6.57
CA PRO A 140 -8.34 2.62 -5.74
C PRO A 140 -9.52 3.57 -5.93
N ILE A 141 -10.05 4.10 -4.83
CA ILE A 141 -10.96 5.23 -4.79
C ILE A 141 -10.29 6.31 -3.94
N ILE A 142 -9.86 7.39 -4.58
CA ILE A 142 -9.03 8.41 -3.93
C ILE A 142 -9.70 9.77 -4.07
N PHE A 143 -9.95 10.39 -2.91
CA PHE A 143 -10.32 11.79 -2.83
C PHE A 143 -9.07 12.63 -2.63
N ARG A 144 -8.97 13.73 -3.38
CA ARG A 144 -7.86 14.66 -3.32
C ARG A 144 -8.36 16.07 -3.18
N GLN A 145 -7.72 16.84 -2.30
CA GLN A 145 -7.96 18.26 -2.09
C GLN A 145 -6.68 19.03 -2.35
N ARG A 146 -6.73 20.00 -3.26
CA ARG A 146 -5.63 20.94 -3.48
C ARG A 146 -5.61 21.99 -2.36
N ILE A 147 -4.40 22.23 -1.82
CA ILE A 147 -4.12 23.23 -0.81
C ILE A 147 -3.10 24.21 -1.40
N GLY A 148 -3.55 25.41 -1.73
CA GLY A 148 -2.70 26.39 -2.43
C GLY A 148 -2.35 25.95 -3.86
N SER A 149 -1.17 26.35 -4.35
CA SER A 149 -0.80 26.19 -5.76
C SER A 149 -0.12 24.86 -6.11
N HIS A 150 0.50 24.19 -5.13
CA HIS A 150 1.39 23.06 -5.42
C HIS A 150 1.22 21.86 -4.50
N VAL A 151 0.39 21.96 -3.47
CA VAL A 151 0.19 20.90 -2.48
C VAL A 151 -1.19 20.31 -2.66
N ASP A 152 -1.26 19.00 -2.74
CA ASP A 152 -2.50 18.23 -2.67
C ASP A 152 -2.43 17.30 -1.45
N VAL A 153 -3.48 17.22 -0.66
CA VAL A 153 -3.68 16.14 0.30
C VAL A 153 -4.64 15.12 -0.29
N PHE A 154 -4.43 13.86 0.01
CA PHE A 154 -5.31 12.81 -0.46
C PHE A 154 -5.62 11.78 0.62
N VAL A 155 -6.78 11.19 0.50
CA VAL A 155 -7.25 10.08 1.32
C VAL A 155 -8.07 9.16 0.43
N GLY A 156 -7.98 7.88 0.69
CA GLY A 156 -8.72 6.91 -0.12
C GLY A 156 -8.80 5.54 0.49
N GLU A 157 -9.49 4.70 -0.24
CA GLU A 157 -9.60 3.26 0.00
C GLU A 157 -9.10 2.53 -1.24
N ILE A 158 -8.46 1.39 -1.02
CA ILE A 158 -7.99 0.52 -2.09
C ILE A 158 -8.51 -0.89 -1.81
N THR A 159 -9.38 -1.37 -2.70
CA THR A 159 -9.81 -2.76 -2.70
C THR A 159 -8.79 -3.59 -3.47
N ASN A 160 -8.19 -4.59 -2.85
CA ASN A 160 -7.22 -5.49 -3.47
C ASN A 160 -7.86 -6.84 -3.76
N PHE A 161 -7.76 -7.30 -4.99
CA PHE A 161 -8.05 -8.66 -5.40
C PHE A 161 -6.72 -9.43 -5.48
N ASN A 162 -6.44 -10.25 -4.47
CA ASN A 162 -5.18 -10.98 -4.36
C ASN A 162 -5.17 -12.18 -5.30
N VAL A 163 -4.57 -12.02 -6.46
CA VAL A 163 -4.58 -13.01 -7.56
C VAL A 163 -3.59 -14.13 -7.32
N HIS A 164 -2.41 -13.80 -6.77
CA HIS A 164 -1.34 -14.76 -6.58
C HIS A 164 -0.57 -14.49 -5.29
N ALA A 165 -0.23 -15.57 -4.58
CA ALA A 165 0.70 -15.51 -3.46
C ALA A 165 1.76 -16.59 -3.60
N SER A 166 2.97 -16.33 -3.12
CA SER A 166 4.06 -17.30 -3.08
C SER A 166 4.94 -17.08 -1.86
N VAL A 167 5.39 -18.18 -1.27
CA VAL A 167 6.36 -18.20 -0.18
C VAL A 167 7.69 -18.66 -0.72
N LEU A 168 8.74 -17.94 -0.37
CA LEU A 168 10.12 -18.31 -0.67
C LEU A 168 10.90 -18.36 0.64
N THR A 169 11.49 -19.50 0.94
CA THR A 169 12.39 -19.71 2.07
C THR A 169 13.74 -20.17 1.56
N GLU A 170 14.81 -19.46 1.94
CA GLU A 170 16.20 -19.77 1.59
C GLU A 170 17.03 -19.78 2.87
N TYR A 171 17.87 -20.79 3.03
CA TYR A 171 18.87 -20.86 4.10
C TYR A 171 20.01 -21.80 3.71
N GLU A 172 21.13 -21.68 4.40
CA GLU A 172 22.29 -22.57 4.25
C GLU A 172 22.33 -23.49 5.46
N GLY A 173 22.08 -24.76 5.24
CA GLY A 173 22.14 -25.84 6.23
C GLY A 173 23.48 -26.61 6.18
N ALA A 174 23.58 -27.68 6.96
CA ALA A 174 24.79 -28.52 7.01
C ALA A 174 25.11 -29.19 5.67
N GLU A 175 24.12 -29.50 4.85
CA GLU A 175 24.22 -30.16 3.55
C GLU A 175 24.27 -29.17 2.36
N GLY A 176 24.30 -27.87 2.62
CA GLY A 176 24.36 -26.83 1.59
C GLY A 176 23.17 -25.88 1.58
N LYS A 177 22.97 -25.19 0.45
CA LYS A 177 21.89 -24.21 0.27
C LYS A 177 20.56 -24.90 0.01
N VAL A 178 19.57 -24.57 0.84
CA VAL A 178 18.19 -24.99 0.68
C VAL A 178 17.37 -23.81 0.17
N LYS A 179 16.58 -24.04 -0.88
CA LYS A 179 15.64 -23.08 -1.43
C LYS A 179 14.30 -23.75 -1.66
N GLU A 180 13.32 -23.34 -0.87
CA GLU A 180 11.95 -23.83 -0.93
C GLU A 180 11.04 -22.71 -1.50
N THR A 181 10.31 -23.00 -2.55
CA THR A 181 9.33 -22.10 -3.12
C THR A 181 7.98 -22.81 -3.22
N THR A 182 6.96 -22.19 -2.66
CA THR A 182 5.61 -22.72 -2.68
C THR A 182 4.62 -21.63 -3.07
N SER A 183 3.70 -21.96 -3.96
CA SER A 183 2.59 -21.08 -4.37
C SER A 183 1.21 -21.71 -4.17
N ASN A 184 1.15 -23.01 -3.84
CA ASN A 184 -0.08 -23.72 -3.57
C ASN A 184 -0.36 -23.70 -2.05
N ASP A 185 -1.63 -23.82 -1.69
CA ASP A 185 -2.12 -24.00 -0.30
C ASP A 185 -1.73 -22.89 0.69
N ILE A 186 -1.38 -21.71 0.17
CA ILE A 186 -1.07 -20.53 1.02
C ILE A 186 -2.34 -19.96 1.64
N HIS A 187 -3.50 -20.16 1.01
CA HIS A 187 -4.80 -19.68 1.47
C HIS A 187 -4.83 -18.17 1.70
N GLN A 188 -4.26 -17.38 0.75
CA GLN A 188 -4.36 -15.93 0.82
C GLN A 188 -5.81 -15.45 0.82
N SER A 189 -6.09 -14.36 1.52
CA SER A 189 -7.38 -13.68 1.48
C SER A 189 -7.64 -13.19 0.07
N PRO A 190 -8.74 -13.58 -0.60
CA PRO A 190 -8.96 -13.23 -2.00
C PRO A 190 -9.22 -11.74 -2.20
N VAL A 191 -9.86 -11.10 -1.21
CA VAL A 191 -10.15 -9.66 -1.22
C VAL A 191 -9.70 -9.05 0.10
N THR A 192 -9.00 -7.92 0.01
CA THR A 192 -8.58 -7.13 1.16
C THR A 192 -8.79 -5.64 0.90
N PHE A 193 -8.94 -4.85 1.96
CA PHE A 193 -9.17 -3.42 1.90
C PHE A 193 -8.04 -2.69 2.60
N ASP A 194 -7.55 -1.62 1.99
CA ASP A 194 -6.51 -0.77 2.55
C ASP A 194 -6.98 0.67 2.58
N ALA A 195 -6.68 1.38 3.67
CA ALA A 195 -6.83 2.81 3.76
C ALA A 195 -5.52 3.49 3.38
N ILE A 196 -5.56 4.50 2.52
CA ILE A 196 -4.41 5.29 2.11
C ILE A 196 -4.63 6.77 2.42
N ALA A 197 -3.59 7.45 2.87
CA ALA A 197 -3.58 8.90 3.04
C ALA A 197 -2.19 9.44 2.72
N GLY A 198 -2.12 10.67 2.23
CA GLY A 198 -0.82 11.26 1.92
C GLY A 198 -0.89 12.72 1.47
N VAL A 199 0.27 13.22 1.12
CA VAL A 199 0.47 14.59 0.66
C VAL A 199 1.34 14.56 -0.58
N ASN A 200 0.93 15.26 -1.61
CA ASN A 200 1.71 15.49 -2.82
C ASN A 200 2.19 16.93 -2.88
N TYR A 201 3.41 17.10 -3.28
CA TYR A 201 3.94 18.37 -3.77
C TYR A 201 4.19 18.22 -5.27
N ARG A 202 3.37 18.85 -6.08
CA ARG A 202 3.36 18.69 -7.53
C ARG A 202 3.16 17.21 -7.92
N LYS A 203 4.20 16.55 -8.45
CA LYS A 203 4.14 15.15 -8.96
C LYS A 203 4.73 14.11 -8.01
N VAL A 204 5.29 14.55 -6.87
CA VAL A 204 5.92 13.67 -5.88
C VAL A 204 5.18 13.81 -4.57
N GLY A 205 4.84 12.70 -3.97
CA GLY A 205 4.16 12.67 -2.68
C GLY A 205 4.72 11.63 -1.73
N ALA A 206 4.31 11.77 -0.48
CA ALA A 206 4.51 10.77 0.55
C ALA A 206 3.15 10.22 0.99
N TYR A 207 3.10 8.94 1.30
CA TYR A 207 1.87 8.29 1.71
C TYR A 207 2.08 7.35 2.89
N VAL A 208 0.97 7.09 3.58
CA VAL A 208 0.81 6.02 4.55
C VAL A 208 -0.37 5.16 4.08
N ARG A 209 -0.20 3.84 4.07
CA ARG A 209 -1.22 2.86 3.70
C ARG A 209 -1.38 1.85 4.83
N TYR A 210 -2.56 1.72 5.35
CA TYR A 210 -2.91 0.79 6.40
C TYR A 210 -3.78 -0.34 5.87
N SER A 211 -3.33 -1.58 6.06
CA SER A 211 -4.01 -2.82 5.66
C SER A 211 -4.58 -3.51 6.91
N PRO A 212 -5.85 -3.26 7.28
CA PRO A 212 -6.48 -3.88 8.45
C PRO A 212 -6.83 -5.34 8.24
N CYS A 213 -7.00 -5.75 6.99
CA CYS A 213 -7.35 -7.12 6.63
C CYS A 213 -6.16 -8.06 6.78
N ARG A 214 -6.44 -9.33 7.07
CA ARG A 214 -5.41 -10.36 7.11
C ARG A 214 -4.99 -10.76 5.69
N VAL A 215 -3.69 -10.88 5.47
CA VAL A 215 -3.13 -11.34 4.19
C VAL A 215 -3.51 -12.81 3.94
N ILE A 216 -3.52 -13.62 5.01
CA ILE A 216 -3.91 -15.04 4.97
C ILE A 216 -5.29 -15.19 5.59
N LYS A 217 -6.12 -16.10 5.03
CA LYS A 217 -7.45 -16.42 5.56
C LYS A 217 -7.38 -16.87 7.01
N ASP A 218 -8.42 -16.57 7.76
CA ASP A 218 -8.53 -16.98 9.16
C ASP A 218 -8.49 -18.53 9.28
N GLY A 219 -7.71 -19.03 10.23
CA GLY A 219 -7.48 -20.46 10.45
C GLY A 219 -6.41 -21.10 9.56
N PHE A 220 -5.92 -20.43 8.53
CA PHE A 220 -4.94 -20.97 7.56
C PHE A 220 -3.54 -20.33 7.67
N GLY A 221 -3.31 -19.51 8.65
CA GLY A 221 -1.99 -18.91 8.83
C GLY A 221 -1.95 -17.77 9.84
N PRO A 222 -0.77 -17.16 10.01
CA PRO A 222 -0.57 -16.10 10.97
C PRO A 222 -1.36 -14.84 10.61
N LYS A 223 -1.75 -14.08 11.62
CA LYS A 223 -2.39 -12.77 11.45
C LYS A 223 -1.34 -11.76 11.03
N VAL A 224 -1.35 -11.36 9.77
CA VAL A 224 -0.48 -10.32 9.23
C VAL A 224 -1.33 -9.12 8.85
N ARG A 225 -1.17 -8.02 9.59
CA ARG A 225 -1.70 -6.69 9.27
C ARG A 225 -0.54 -5.75 9.09
N THR A 226 -0.62 -4.85 8.15
CA THR A 226 0.55 -4.05 7.77
C THR A 226 0.26 -2.57 7.69
N LEU A 227 1.31 -1.80 7.89
CA LEU A 227 1.40 -0.38 7.61
C LEU A 227 2.53 -0.18 6.61
N SER A 228 2.25 0.50 5.52
CA SER A 228 3.27 0.92 4.57
C SER A 228 3.46 2.42 4.64
N VAL A 229 4.71 2.85 4.50
CA VAL A 229 5.08 4.26 4.38
C VAL A 229 5.99 4.40 3.17
N GLY A 230 5.69 5.36 2.29
CA GLY A 230 6.43 5.44 1.04
C GLY A 230 6.25 6.73 0.27
N LEU A 231 6.76 6.70 -0.95
CA LEU A 231 6.66 7.78 -1.92
C LEU A 231 5.72 7.38 -3.05
N VAL A 232 5.04 8.36 -3.60
CA VAL A 232 4.18 8.20 -4.78
C VAL A 232 4.52 9.24 -5.84
N LEU A 233 4.56 8.83 -7.09
CA LEU A 233 4.88 9.66 -8.25
C LEU A 233 3.69 9.71 -9.20
N GLY A 234 3.34 10.92 -9.64
CA GLY A 234 2.31 11.11 -10.67
C GLY A 234 0.88 10.79 -10.22
N LEU A 235 0.60 10.94 -8.93
CA LEU A 235 -0.75 10.76 -8.41
C LEU A 235 -1.57 12.03 -8.59
#